data_e091f2c5d6cbd3c9577a0a2c8c836060
#
_entry.id   e091f2c5d6cbd3c9577a0a2c8c836060
#
_cell.length_a   1.000
_cell.length_b   1.000
_cell.length_c   1.000
_cell.angle_alpha   90.00
_cell.angle_beta   90.00
_cell.angle_gamma   90.00
#
_symmetry.space_group_name_H-M   'P 1'
#
loop_
_entity.id
_entity.type
_entity.pdbx_description
1 polymer ?
#
loop_
_entity_poly.entity_id
_entity_poly.type
_entity_poly.pdbx_seq_one_letter_code
_entity_poly.pdbx_strand_id
1 'polypeptide(L)'
;KDEIASSINELQIGTSTSHNTTINGTLTIQAPTTDNHATTKSYVDTATNTNNTNINNNTSAINLHTTDILNNSNNIQNNTDLINTNTADISLNKNGISQIAAMSGLTSAQNGKSHISVASGNFNGQSAIALGISHHNDKADIIYQFKGSSSGNTSSSVFSIGWGF
;
A
#
# COMPACT_ATOMS: atom_id res chain seq x y z
N LYS A 1 -64.32 14.95 -52.22
CA LYS A 1 -63.28 14.55 -51.17
C LYS A 1 -63.03 13.09 -51.48
N ASP A 2 -61.92 12.83 -52.11
CA ASP A 2 -61.51 11.46 -52.44
C ASP A 2 -60.97 10.87 -51.10
N GLU A 3 -61.76 9.98 -50.49
CA GLU A 3 -61.30 9.12 -49.45
C GLU A 3 -60.29 8.12 -50.05
N ILE A 4 -59.06 8.23 -49.69
CA ILE A 4 -58.07 7.19 -49.99
C ILE A 4 -58.52 5.97 -49.20
N ALA A 5 -58.90 4.94 -49.95
CA ALA A 5 -59.54 3.73 -49.45
C ALA A 5 -58.64 3.06 -48.39
N SER A 6 -59.26 2.55 -47.35
CA SER A 6 -58.62 1.94 -46.14
C SER A 6 -57.85 0.61 -46.41
N SER A 7 -57.55 0.30 -47.66
CA SER A 7 -56.88 -0.95 -48.09
C SER A 7 -55.51 -0.71 -48.72
N ILE A 8 -54.94 0.46 -48.67
CA ILE A 8 -53.57 0.70 -49.17
C ILE A 8 -52.59 0.23 -48.10
N ASN A 9 -51.91 -0.86 -48.33
CA ASN A 9 -50.86 -1.37 -47.43
C ASN A 9 -49.57 -0.55 -47.44
N GLU A 10 -49.40 0.26 -48.49
CA GLU A 10 -48.23 1.15 -48.66
C GLU A 10 -48.62 2.42 -49.37
N LEU A 11 -48.30 3.58 -48.82
CA LEU A 11 -48.37 4.86 -49.46
C LEU A 11 -46.94 5.37 -49.71
N GLN A 12 -46.49 5.29 -50.97
CA GLN A 12 -45.21 5.85 -51.36
C GLN A 12 -45.35 7.33 -51.71
N ILE A 13 -44.70 8.22 -50.96
CA ILE A 13 -44.69 9.64 -51.23
C ILE A 13 -43.28 10.04 -51.67
N GLY A 14 -43.13 10.41 -52.92
CA GLY A 14 -41.85 10.77 -53.56
C GLY A 14 -41.15 9.55 -54.15
N THR A 15 -40.57 9.75 -55.31
CA THR A 15 -39.85 8.72 -56.06
C THR A 15 -38.37 9.01 -56.22
N SER A 16 -37.89 10.10 -55.60
CA SER A 16 -36.50 10.51 -55.69
C SER A 16 -36.06 11.12 -54.37
N THR A 17 -34.76 11.04 -54.06
CA THR A 17 -34.12 11.60 -52.85
C THR A 17 -34.18 13.10 -52.76
N SER A 18 -34.61 13.80 -53.80
CA SER A 18 -34.74 15.29 -53.84
C SER A 18 -36.14 15.80 -53.58
N HIS A 19 -37.13 14.93 -53.32
CA HIS A 19 -38.49 15.38 -53.02
C HIS A 19 -38.66 15.63 -51.52
N ASN A 20 -39.11 16.83 -51.17
CA ASN A 20 -39.53 17.20 -49.81
C ASN A 20 -41.04 16.97 -49.67
N THR A 21 -41.44 16.21 -48.64
CA THR A 21 -42.84 16.06 -48.27
C THR A 21 -43.15 16.92 -47.08
N THR A 22 -44.12 17.88 -47.28
CA THR A 22 -44.58 18.72 -46.19
C THR A 22 -45.96 18.27 -45.73
N ILE A 23 -46.08 17.95 -44.44
CA ILE A 23 -47.34 17.60 -43.78
C ILE A 23 -47.78 18.76 -42.92
N ASN A 24 -48.83 19.47 -43.35
CA ASN A 24 -49.41 20.59 -42.59
C ASN A 24 -50.44 20.06 -41.58
N GLY A 25 -49.98 19.32 -40.62
CA GLY A 25 -50.82 18.71 -39.59
C GLY A 25 -50.03 17.75 -38.69
N THR A 26 -50.74 16.95 -37.94
CA THR A 26 -50.11 15.96 -37.07
C THR A 26 -49.83 14.68 -37.86
N LEU A 27 -48.57 14.22 -37.86
CA LEU A 27 -48.16 12.90 -38.29
C LEU A 27 -48.03 12.01 -37.05
N THR A 28 -48.90 11.00 -36.98
CA THR A 28 -48.75 9.97 -35.91
C THR A 28 -47.90 8.83 -36.46
N ILE A 29 -46.80 8.54 -35.81
CA ILE A 29 -45.92 7.42 -36.16
C ILE A 29 -45.82 6.47 -34.96
N GLN A 30 -45.65 5.18 -35.25
CA GLN A 30 -45.40 4.17 -34.21
C GLN A 30 -43.93 4.21 -33.77
N ALA A 31 -43.66 3.56 -32.64
CA ALA A 31 -42.27 3.36 -32.22
C ALA A 31 -41.47 2.60 -33.27
N PRO A 32 -40.22 2.94 -33.50
CA PRO A 32 -39.40 2.28 -34.53
C PRO A 32 -39.13 0.82 -34.12
N THR A 33 -39.27 -0.09 -35.11
CA THR A 33 -38.93 -1.50 -34.96
C THR A 33 -37.75 -1.92 -35.81
N THR A 34 -37.29 -1.05 -36.69
CA THR A 34 -36.11 -1.24 -37.54
C THR A 34 -35.31 0.08 -37.63
N ASP A 35 -34.05 0.01 -38.02
CA ASP A 35 -33.12 1.15 -38.10
C ASP A 35 -33.60 2.25 -39.08
N ASN A 36 -34.41 1.91 -40.07
CA ASN A 36 -34.88 2.85 -41.10
C ASN A 36 -36.22 3.53 -40.74
N HIS A 37 -36.79 3.22 -39.58
CA HIS A 37 -38.05 3.84 -39.17
C HIS A 37 -37.81 5.23 -38.58
N ALA A 38 -38.72 6.16 -38.87
CA ALA A 38 -38.72 7.46 -38.18
C ALA A 38 -38.98 7.26 -36.69
N THR A 39 -38.29 8.02 -35.87
CA THR A 39 -38.43 7.96 -34.42
C THR A 39 -39.43 8.98 -33.91
N THR A 40 -40.17 8.62 -32.86
CA THR A 40 -40.97 9.60 -32.11
C THR A 40 -40.10 10.38 -31.15
N LYS A 41 -40.49 11.61 -30.81
CA LYS A 41 -39.84 12.41 -29.76
C LYS A 41 -39.76 11.64 -28.43
N SER A 42 -40.86 10.97 -28.07
CA SER A 42 -40.91 10.19 -26.82
C SER A 42 -39.89 9.07 -26.77
N TYR A 43 -39.66 8.37 -27.92
CA TYR A 43 -38.62 7.34 -27.97
C TYR A 43 -37.23 7.88 -27.75
N VAL A 44 -36.92 9.01 -28.41
CA VAL A 44 -35.61 9.69 -28.23
C VAL A 44 -35.45 10.23 -26.81
N ASP A 45 -36.48 10.88 -26.29
CA ASP A 45 -36.43 11.43 -24.92
C ASP A 45 -36.20 10.30 -23.86
N THR A 46 -36.87 9.17 -24.02
CA THR A 46 -36.69 8.04 -23.11
C THR A 46 -35.27 7.49 -23.18
N ALA A 47 -34.71 7.29 -24.38
CA ALA A 47 -33.34 6.84 -24.54
C ALA A 47 -32.32 7.83 -23.95
N THR A 48 -32.56 9.14 -24.19
CA THR A 48 -31.71 10.22 -23.65
C THR A 48 -31.74 10.25 -22.13
N ASN A 49 -32.95 10.14 -21.51
CA ASN A 49 -33.08 10.13 -20.05
C ASN A 49 -32.41 8.90 -19.42
N THR A 50 -32.54 7.73 -20.06
CA THR A 50 -31.84 6.53 -19.62
C THR A 50 -30.32 6.71 -19.67
N ASN A 51 -29.79 7.26 -20.77
CA ASN A 51 -28.36 7.53 -20.90
C ASN A 51 -27.86 8.53 -19.86
N ASN A 52 -28.63 9.62 -19.61
CA ASN A 52 -28.28 10.61 -18.59
C ASN A 52 -28.23 9.96 -17.19
N THR A 53 -29.19 9.08 -16.85
CA THR A 53 -29.19 8.35 -15.59
C THR A 53 -27.94 7.47 -15.47
N ASN A 54 -27.58 6.75 -16.51
CA ASN A 54 -26.39 5.89 -16.54
C ASN A 54 -25.10 6.70 -16.40
N ILE A 55 -25.00 7.87 -17.06
CA ILE A 55 -23.87 8.79 -16.96
C ILE A 55 -23.72 9.27 -15.51
N ASN A 56 -24.82 9.67 -14.84
CA ASN A 56 -24.79 10.12 -13.47
C ASN A 56 -24.35 9.00 -12.50
N ASN A 57 -24.84 7.79 -12.71
CA ASN A 57 -24.44 6.62 -11.91
C ASN A 57 -22.95 6.32 -12.10
N ASN A 58 -22.48 6.33 -13.33
CA ASN A 58 -21.06 6.10 -13.66
C ASN A 58 -20.17 7.20 -13.05
N THR A 59 -20.60 8.46 -13.11
CA THR A 59 -19.87 9.59 -12.48
C THR A 59 -19.76 9.39 -10.97
N SER A 60 -20.84 8.98 -10.32
CA SER A 60 -20.83 8.69 -8.88
C SER A 60 -19.89 7.54 -8.52
N ALA A 61 -19.88 6.46 -9.30
CA ALA A 61 -18.97 5.34 -9.11
C ALA A 61 -17.50 5.75 -9.31
N ILE A 62 -17.21 6.56 -10.32
CA ILE A 62 -15.86 7.08 -10.58
C ILE A 62 -15.36 7.92 -9.40
N ASN A 63 -16.21 8.79 -8.84
CA ASN A 63 -15.85 9.61 -7.68
C ASN A 63 -15.55 8.74 -6.45
N LEU A 64 -16.33 7.69 -6.21
CA LEU A 64 -16.08 6.74 -5.13
C LEU A 64 -14.73 6.02 -5.32
N HIS A 65 -14.49 5.48 -6.51
CA HIS A 65 -13.21 4.82 -6.83
C HIS A 65 -12.02 5.76 -6.71
N THR A 66 -12.17 7.04 -7.08
CA THR A 66 -11.11 8.03 -6.90
C THR A 66 -10.76 8.20 -5.42
N THR A 67 -11.76 8.25 -4.54
CA THR A 67 -11.56 8.31 -3.09
C THR A 67 -10.85 7.07 -2.56
N ASP A 68 -11.27 5.89 -3.01
CA ASP A 68 -10.65 4.61 -2.60
C ASP A 68 -9.19 4.52 -3.03
N ILE A 69 -8.88 4.97 -4.25
CA ILE A 69 -7.50 5.03 -4.76
C ILE A 69 -6.63 5.96 -3.91
N LEU A 70 -7.13 7.13 -3.52
CA LEU A 70 -6.42 8.05 -2.63
C LEU A 70 -6.16 7.43 -1.25
N ASN A 71 -7.17 6.79 -0.67
CA ASN A 71 -7.02 6.09 0.61
C ASN A 71 -6.00 4.96 0.53
N ASN A 72 -6.03 4.17 -0.53
CA ASN A 72 -5.05 3.11 -0.76
C ASN A 72 -3.63 3.67 -0.93
N SER A 73 -3.47 4.78 -1.65
CA SER A 73 -2.18 5.45 -1.80
C SER A 73 -1.61 5.90 -0.44
N ASN A 74 -2.44 6.50 0.42
CA ASN A 74 -2.03 6.91 1.76
C ASN A 74 -1.64 5.70 2.63
N ASN A 75 -2.40 4.61 2.55
CA ASN A 75 -2.09 3.38 3.28
C ASN A 75 -0.77 2.74 2.81
N ILE A 76 -0.50 2.76 1.51
CA ILE A 76 0.77 2.29 0.94
C ILE A 76 1.94 3.14 1.46
N GLN A 77 1.78 4.47 1.52
CA GLN A 77 2.82 5.34 2.06
C GLN A 77 3.08 5.03 3.55
N ASN A 78 2.03 4.94 4.37
CA ASN A 78 2.16 4.59 5.78
C ASN A 78 2.85 3.23 5.99
N ASN A 79 2.49 2.23 5.19
CA ASN A 79 3.13 0.92 5.25
C ASN A 79 4.61 0.99 4.85
N THR A 80 4.95 1.83 3.86
CA THR A 80 6.34 2.06 3.46
C THR A 80 7.16 2.65 4.61
N ASP A 81 6.62 3.64 5.32
CA ASP A 81 7.28 4.29 6.45
C ASP A 81 7.47 3.31 7.63
N LEU A 82 6.48 2.47 7.91
CA LEU A 82 6.58 1.41 8.92
C LEU A 82 7.63 0.35 8.55
N ILE A 83 7.70 -0.06 7.28
CA ILE A 83 8.72 -1.00 6.79
C ILE A 83 10.13 -0.40 6.96
N ASN A 84 10.31 0.88 6.66
CA ASN A 84 11.59 1.56 6.84
C ASN A 84 11.99 1.61 8.32
N THR A 85 11.05 1.94 9.21
CA THR A 85 11.26 1.92 10.67
C THR A 85 11.65 0.53 11.16
N ASN A 86 10.88 -0.50 10.80
CA ASN A 86 11.16 -1.87 11.18
C ASN A 86 12.54 -2.34 10.65
N THR A 87 12.91 -1.93 9.46
CA THR A 87 14.22 -2.26 8.87
C THR A 87 15.36 -1.65 9.70
N ALA A 88 15.21 -0.40 10.15
CA ALA A 88 16.19 0.26 11.02
C ALA A 88 16.26 -0.45 12.38
N ASP A 89 15.13 -0.76 13.00
CA ASP A 89 15.07 -1.46 14.29
C ASP A 89 15.68 -2.87 14.22
N ILE A 90 15.44 -3.60 13.14
CA ILE A 90 16.08 -4.91 12.90
C ILE A 90 17.60 -4.75 12.83
N SER A 91 18.11 -3.70 12.18
CA SER A 91 19.55 -3.44 12.11
C SER A 91 20.14 -3.12 13.50
N LEU A 92 19.45 -2.29 14.29
CA LEU A 92 19.85 -2.00 15.67
C LEU A 92 19.85 -3.25 16.54
N ASN A 93 18.84 -4.11 16.41
CA ASN A 93 18.76 -5.36 17.16
C ASN A 93 19.92 -6.31 16.78
N LYS A 94 20.24 -6.43 15.49
CA LYS A 94 21.39 -7.23 15.03
C LYS A 94 22.70 -6.70 15.61
N ASN A 95 22.89 -5.38 15.65
CA ASN A 95 24.05 -4.75 16.29
C ASN A 95 24.11 -5.11 17.78
N GLY A 96 23.00 -4.99 18.51
CA GLY A 96 22.91 -5.35 19.92
C GLY A 96 23.25 -6.81 20.20
N ILE A 97 22.74 -7.73 19.38
CA ILE A 97 23.03 -9.16 19.51
C ILE A 97 24.52 -9.44 19.24
N SER A 98 25.11 -8.85 18.21
CA SER A 98 26.54 -9.01 17.92
C SER A 98 27.43 -8.45 19.05
N GLN A 99 27.01 -7.36 19.71
CA GLN A 99 27.67 -6.79 20.88
C GLN A 99 27.61 -7.73 22.08
N ILE A 100 26.45 -8.34 22.36
CA ILE A 100 26.31 -9.35 23.41
C ILE A 100 27.20 -10.55 23.12
N ALA A 101 27.20 -11.04 21.88
CA ALA A 101 28.07 -12.15 21.45
C ALA A 101 29.57 -11.81 21.67
N ALA A 102 29.99 -10.58 21.32
CA ALA A 102 31.36 -10.12 21.58
C ALA A 102 31.66 -10.06 23.08
N MET A 103 30.77 -9.47 23.91
CA MET A 103 30.96 -9.38 25.36
C MET A 103 30.98 -10.74 26.04
N SER A 104 30.26 -11.74 25.53
CA SER A 104 30.27 -13.11 26.07
C SER A 104 31.59 -13.84 25.83
N GLY A 105 32.36 -13.44 24.82
CA GLY A 105 33.68 -13.99 24.53
C GLY A 105 34.80 -13.43 25.43
N LEU A 106 34.53 -12.39 26.25
CA LEU A 106 35.52 -11.80 27.14
C LEU A 106 35.77 -12.68 28.36
N THR A 107 37.04 -12.91 28.66
CA THR A 107 37.48 -13.70 29.80
C THR A 107 37.62 -12.83 31.08
N SER A 108 37.47 -13.49 32.21
CA SER A 108 37.60 -12.83 33.54
C SER A 108 39.01 -13.01 34.12
N ALA A 109 39.37 -12.12 35.05
CA ALA A 109 40.58 -12.24 35.85
C ALA A 109 40.58 -13.51 36.71
N GLN A 110 41.78 -14.04 36.97
CA GLN A 110 42.00 -15.17 37.82
C GLN A 110 42.84 -14.76 39.03
N ASN A 111 42.59 -15.34 40.18
CA ASN A 111 43.38 -15.33 41.40
C ASN A 111 44.29 -14.12 41.60
N GLY A 112 43.73 -13.06 42.19
CA GLY A 112 44.47 -11.85 42.62
C GLY A 112 45.02 -10.99 41.48
N LYS A 113 44.61 -11.23 40.23
CA LYS A 113 45.14 -10.53 39.06
C LYS A 113 44.12 -9.58 38.44
N SER A 114 44.65 -8.58 37.78
CA SER A 114 43.87 -7.80 36.81
C SER A 114 44.04 -8.35 35.41
N HIS A 115 43.00 -8.30 34.63
CA HIS A 115 42.98 -8.86 33.30
C HIS A 115 42.29 -7.91 32.32
N ILE A 116 42.86 -7.78 31.12
CA ILE A 116 42.25 -7.10 29.99
C ILE A 116 41.98 -8.12 28.89
N SER A 117 40.79 -8.13 28.35
CA SER A 117 40.40 -9.04 27.30
C SER A 117 39.74 -8.29 26.15
N VAL A 118 39.91 -8.82 24.95
CA VAL A 118 39.27 -8.36 23.70
C VAL A 118 38.57 -9.55 23.06
N ALA A 119 37.40 -9.34 22.54
CA ALA A 119 36.65 -10.36 21.80
C ALA A 119 35.90 -9.73 20.63
N SER A 120 35.56 -10.53 19.65
CA SER A 120 34.70 -10.14 18.56
C SER A 120 33.47 -11.06 18.52
N GLY A 121 32.34 -10.53 18.08
CA GLY A 121 31.09 -11.24 17.86
C GLY A 121 30.52 -10.92 16.50
N ASN A 122 29.85 -11.88 15.92
CA ASN A 122 29.11 -11.66 14.65
C ASN A 122 27.71 -12.26 14.82
N PHE A 123 26.72 -11.54 14.32
CA PHE A 123 25.36 -12.04 14.23
C PHE A 123 24.71 -11.53 12.95
N ASN A 124 24.33 -12.46 12.09
CA ASN A 124 23.54 -12.22 10.88
C ASN A 124 24.08 -11.04 10.03
N GLY A 125 25.42 -11.07 9.79
CA GLY A 125 26.11 -10.07 8.98
C GLY A 125 26.55 -8.80 9.71
N GLN A 126 26.19 -8.63 11.00
CA GLN A 126 26.68 -7.53 11.84
C GLN A 126 27.82 -8.03 12.73
N SER A 127 28.89 -7.23 12.83
CA SER A 127 30.05 -7.57 13.66
C SER A 127 30.23 -6.55 14.76
N ALA A 128 30.67 -7.01 15.92
CA ALA A 128 31.00 -6.20 17.07
C ALA A 128 32.40 -6.52 17.61
N ILE A 129 33.02 -5.54 18.24
CA ILE A 129 34.23 -5.71 19.04
C ILE A 129 33.89 -5.35 20.47
N ALA A 130 34.36 -6.16 21.42
CA ALA A 130 34.23 -5.92 22.84
C ALA A 130 35.61 -5.83 23.52
N LEU A 131 35.69 -4.95 24.52
CA LEU A 131 36.80 -4.81 25.41
C LEU A 131 36.33 -5.02 26.85
N GLY A 132 37.05 -5.80 27.64
CA GLY A 132 36.77 -6.04 29.04
C GLY A 132 37.97 -5.80 29.93
N ILE A 133 37.74 -5.24 31.09
CA ILE A 133 38.68 -5.22 32.22
C ILE A 133 38.06 -5.93 33.40
N SER A 134 38.86 -6.72 34.09
CA SER A 134 38.41 -7.41 35.29
C SER A 134 39.51 -7.48 36.34
N HIS A 135 39.13 -7.61 37.60
CA HIS A 135 40.02 -7.77 38.73
C HIS A 135 39.43 -8.82 39.67
N HIS A 136 40.23 -9.78 40.09
CA HIS A 136 39.89 -10.75 41.14
C HIS A 136 40.62 -10.37 42.44
N ASN A 137 39.85 -10.12 43.49
CA ASN A 137 40.35 -9.90 44.84
C ASN A 137 40.40 -11.24 45.59
N ASP A 138 41.57 -11.82 45.71
CA ASP A 138 41.76 -13.14 46.36
C ASP A 138 41.31 -13.17 47.83
N LYS A 139 41.49 -12.05 48.57
CA LYS A 139 41.17 -12.03 50.01
C LYS A 139 39.67 -12.06 50.26
N ALA A 140 38.89 -11.52 49.38
CA ALA A 140 37.43 -11.46 49.46
C ALA A 140 36.71 -12.44 48.51
N ASP A 141 37.47 -13.12 47.66
CA ASP A 141 36.99 -13.97 46.57
C ASP A 141 35.93 -13.24 45.69
N ILE A 142 36.24 -11.99 45.36
CA ILE A 142 35.35 -11.13 44.58
C ILE A 142 35.97 -10.83 43.22
N ILE A 143 35.18 -11.00 42.15
CA ILE A 143 35.54 -10.59 40.80
C ILE A 143 34.72 -9.34 40.43
N TYR A 144 35.41 -8.29 40.06
CA TYR A 144 34.80 -7.11 39.43
C TYR A 144 35.07 -7.16 37.93
N GLN A 145 34.06 -6.85 37.11
CA GLN A 145 34.23 -6.84 35.67
C GLN A 145 33.45 -5.69 35.03
N PHE A 146 34.13 -4.95 34.17
CA PHE A 146 33.51 -3.99 33.27
C PHE A 146 33.76 -4.44 31.81
N LYS A 147 32.71 -4.42 31.00
CA LYS A 147 32.73 -4.78 29.57
C LYS A 147 32.07 -3.69 28.75
N GLY A 148 32.67 -3.33 27.63
CA GLY A 148 32.09 -2.44 26.67
C GLY A 148 32.20 -3.07 25.26
N SER A 149 31.24 -2.80 24.42
CA SER A 149 31.24 -3.27 23.03
C SER A 149 30.69 -2.22 22.10
N SER A 150 31.10 -2.29 20.81
CA SER A 150 30.64 -1.42 19.75
C SER A 150 30.35 -2.21 18.50
N SER A 151 29.26 -1.85 17.80
CA SER A 151 28.87 -2.37 16.49
C SER A 151 28.17 -1.27 15.70
N GLY A 152 28.72 -0.92 14.52
CA GLY A 152 28.21 0.22 13.76
C GLY A 152 28.21 1.50 14.62
N ASN A 153 27.07 2.16 14.70
CA ASN A 153 26.87 3.40 15.47
C ASN A 153 26.29 3.14 16.89
N THR A 154 26.25 1.90 17.34
CA THR A 154 25.72 1.51 18.65
C THR A 154 26.81 1.01 19.56
N SER A 155 26.64 1.24 20.88
CA SER A 155 27.52 0.73 21.93
C SER A 155 26.72 0.20 23.10
N SER A 156 27.29 -0.77 23.79
CA SER A 156 26.72 -1.36 25.01
C SER A 156 27.81 -1.51 26.08
N SER A 157 27.41 -1.45 27.33
CA SER A 157 28.32 -1.69 28.45
C SER A 157 27.62 -2.52 29.54
N VAL A 158 28.42 -3.32 30.25
CA VAL A 158 27.99 -4.15 31.36
C VAL A 158 29.01 -4.01 32.48
N PHE A 159 28.53 -3.79 33.70
CA PHE A 159 29.30 -3.96 34.93
C PHE A 159 28.75 -5.16 35.68
N SER A 160 29.64 -5.99 36.20
CA SER A 160 29.27 -7.16 37.00
C SER A 160 30.23 -7.35 38.20
N ILE A 161 29.65 -7.91 39.27
CA ILE A 161 30.36 -8.37 40.44
C ILE A 161 29.96 -9.81 40.68
N GLY A 162 30.95 -10.66 40.87
CA GLY A 162 30.77 -12.05 41.27
C GLY A 162 31.58 -12.35 42.52
N TRP A 163 31.11 -13.26 43.36
CA TRP A 163 31.83 -13.75 44.54
C TRP A 163 31.76 -15.27 44.62
N GLY A 164 32.85 -15.86 45.10
CA GLY A 164 32.92 -17.29 45.44
C GLY A 164 32.46 -17.57 46.87
N PHE A 165 32.02 -18.78 47.14
CA PHE A 165 31.66 -19.25 48.49
C PHE A 165 31.96 -20.73 48.60
#